data_58e941e6669e8c0d453e126320ce29c5
#
_entry.id   58e941e6669e8c0d453e126320ce29c5
#
_cell.length_a   1.000
_cell.length_b   1.000
_cell.length_c   1.000
_cell.angle_alpha   90.00
_cell.angle_beta   90.00
_cell.angle_gamma   90.00
#
_symmetry.space_group_name_H-M   'P 1'
#
loop_
_entity.id
_entity.type
_entity.pdbx_description
1 polymer ?
#
loop_
_entity_poly.entity_id
_entity_poly.type
_entity_poly.pdbx_seq_one_letter_code
_entity_poly.pdbx_strand_id
1 'polypeptide(L)'
;VRNAYQGIGTEYETLLRAFDKENAAFAKRVGKDRAKTTYNKYLTVRKYVAEFIKYKYKRSDMSMNELTEEFIRDYCLYLKNVVGLAQSSIWIYSIPLKHIVTTAHYNGKIPRNPFAMYHVDPDHKEREFLTLDELTAMTEINLEDPNMAFARDLFLFGCWTGISFIDIKNLTEDNICIVNGAPWIVSKRQKTGVPFQIKLMDIPIQIIERYKSFRKDCHLFHIGDHGTINKHIKRVAAMCGIKKQVSFHVSRHSWAVLALEYGMPIESVSKILGHTNITTTQIYAKVTSNKLDHDISVFESRIKGHLPVIGGMV
;
A
#
# COMPACT_ATOMS: atom_id res chain seq x y z
N VAL A 1 -18.89 -6.10 -48.62
CA VAL A 1 -19.19 -7.52 -48.94
C VAL A 1 -18.17 -8.43 -48.29
N ARG A 2 -16.84 -8.14 -48.35
CA ARG A 2 -15.77 -9.00 -47.79
C ARG A 2 -15.84 -9.16 -46.26
N ASN A 3 -16.29 -8.15 -45.51
CA ASN A 3 -16.36 -8.15 -44.05
C ASN A 3 -17.59 -8.91 -43.50
N ALA A 4 -18.65 -9.04 -44.29
CA ALA A 4 -19.83 -9.82 -43.93
C ALA A 4 -19.56 -11.35 -43.94
N TYR A 5 -18.62 -11.80 -44.77
CA TYR A 5 -18.23 -13.22 -44.87
C TYR A 5 -17.31 -13.68 -43.74
N GLN A 6 -16.67 -12.77 -43.00
CA GLN A 6 -15.75 -13.09 -41.91
C GLN A 6 -16.40 -13.01 -40.52
N GLY A 7 -17.72 -12.79 -40.41
CA GLY A 7 -18.42 -12.71 -39.13
C GLY A 7 -17.94 -11.53 -38.25
N ILE A 8 -17.18 -10.61 -38.81
CA ILE A 8 -16.70 -9.42 -38.10
C ILE A 8 -17.84 -8.42 -38.08
N GLY A 9 -18.53 -8.29 -36.97
CA GLY A 9 -19.55 -7.28 -36.76
C GLY A 9 -19.01 -5.91 -37.12
N THR A 10 -19.79 -5.15 -37.88
CA THR A 10 -19.46 -3.87 -38.52
C THR A 10 -19.17 -2.70 -37.58
N GLU A 11 -19.20 -2.89 -36.27
CA GLU A 11 -18.78 -1.88 -35.28
C GLU A 11 -17.35 -2.16 -34.79
N TYR A 12 -16.40 -1.46 -35.40
CA TYR A 12 -15.03 -1.44 -34.86
C TYR A 12 -15.06 -0.83 -33.46
N GLU A 13 -14.66 -1.63 -32.45
CA GLU A 13 -14.56 -1.12 -31.09
C GLU A 13 -13.36 -0.16 -31.00
N THR A 14 -13.64 1.05 -30.57
CA THR A 14 -12.59 2.08 -30.35
C THR A 14 -12.13 2.04 -28.90
N LEU A 15 -10.92 2.54 -28.65
CA LEU A 15 -10.26 2.45 -27.34
C LEU A 15 -11.05 3.21 -26.26
N LEU A 16 -11.47 4.43 -26.53
CA LEU A 16 -12.22 5.21 -25.53
C LEU A 16 -13.62 4.65 -25.29
N ARG A 17 -14.28 4.13 -26.33
CA ARG A 17 -15.56 3.44 -26.17
C ARG A 17 -15.45 2.20 -25.29
N ALA A 18 -14.36 1.42 -25.43
CA ALA A 18 -14.09 0.28 -24.56
C ALA A 18 -13.85 0.71 -23.11
N PHE A 19 -13.11 1.80 -22.89
CA PHE A 19 -12.98 2.41 -21.56
C PHE A 19 -14.33 2.81 -20.98
N ASP A 20 -15.18 3.47 -21.77
CA ASP A 20 -16.49 3.95 -21.31
C ASP A 20 -17.41 2.79 -20.92
N LYS A 21 -17.39 1.68 -21.68
CA LYS A 21 -18.13 0.42 -21.33
C LYS A 21 -17.63 -0.17 -20.02
N GLU A 22 -16.32 -0.30 -19.86
CA GLU A 22 -15.72 -0.84 -18.62
C GLU A 22 -16.00 0.08 -17.43
N ASN A 23 -15.87 1.39 -17.59
CA ASN A 23 -16.17 2.36 -16.54
C ASN A 23 -17.65 2.30 -16.12
N ALA A 24 -18.59 2.14 -17.06
CA ALA A 24 -20.00 1.98 -16.77
C ALA A 24 -20.30 0.66 -16.01
N ALA A 25 -19.64 -0.44 -16.39
CA ALA A 25 -19.72 -1.72 -15.68
C ALA A 25 -19.10 -1.60 -14.27
N PHE A 26 -17.96 -0.94 -14.15
CA PHE A 26 -17.26 -0.74 -12.88
C PHE A 26 -18.09 0.12 -11.91
N ALA A 27 -18.75 1.19 -12.40
CA ALA A 27 -19.59 2.07 -11.60
C ALA A 27 -20.69 1.31 -10.83
N LYS A 28 -21.30 0.31 -11.47
CA LYS A 28 -22.34 -0.54 -10.84
C LYS A 28 -21.83 -1.43 -9.69
N ARG A 29 -20.52 -1.60 -9.59
CA ARG A 29 -19.82 -2.46 -8.62
C ARG A 29 -19.18 -1.67 -7.48
N VAL A 30 -19.09 -0.34 -7.60
CA VAL A 30 -18.54 0.53 -6.55
C VAL A 30 -19.35 0.42 -5.27
N GLY A 31 -18.69 0.18 -4.15
CA GLY A 31 -19.32 -0.01 -2.84
C GLY A 31 -19.86 -1.43 -2.58
N LYS A 32 -19.82 -2.32 -3.58
CA LYS A 32 -20.15 -3.75 -3.44
C LYS A 32 -18.85 -4.58 -3.33
N ASP A 33 -18.17 -4.75 -4.45
CA ASP A 33 -16.94 -5.56 -4.57
C ASP A 33 -15.76 -4.75 -5.17
N ARG A 34 -15.97 -3.46 -5.46
CA ARG A 34 -14.97 -2.57 -6.04
C ARG A 34 -14.85 -1.25 -5.27
N ALA A 35 -13.61 -0.83 -5.03
CA ALA A 35 -13.33 0.43 -4.34
C ALA A 35 -13.52 1.65 -5.27
N LYS A 36 -14.13 2.72 -4.74
CA LYS A 36 -14.31 3.98 -5.45
C LYS A 36 -12.98 4.58 -5.93
N THR A 37 -11.90 4.41 -5.16
CA THR A 37 -10.55 4.87 -5.54
C THR A 37 -10.03 4.18 -6.79
N THR A 38 -10.33 2.89 -6.98
CA THR A 38 -9.97 2.16 -8.20
C THR A 38 -10.80 2.63 -9.38
N TYR A 39 -12.09 2.87 -9.20
CA TYR A 39 -12.95 3.47 -10.23
C TYR A 39 -12.45 4.84 -10.68
N ASN A 40 -12.15 5.73 -9.75
CA ASN A 40 -11.60 7.05 -10.07
C ASN A 40 -10.28 6.97 -10.87
N LYS A 41 -9.46 5.95 -10.60
CA LYS A 41 -8.25 5.69 -11.38
C LYS A 41 -8.57 5.38 -12.85
N TYR A 42 -9.57 4.53 -13.11
CA TYR A 42 -9.98 4.21 -14.46
C TYR A 42 -10.51 5.43 -15.22
N LEU A 43 -11.30 6.29 -14.54
CA LEU A 43 -11.75 7.58 -15.12
C LEU A 43 -10.57 8.49 -15.46
N THR A 44 -9.60 8.60 -14.57
CA THR A 44 -8.39 9.42 -14.78
C THR A 44 -7.56 8.90 -15.96
N VAL A 45 -7.37 7.58 -16.05
CA VAL A 45 -6.61 6.97 -17.15
C VAL A 45 -7.36 7.19 -18.49
N ARG A 46 -8.67 6.99 -18.52
CA ARG A 46 -9.49 7.27 -19.71
C ARG A 46 -9.31 8.71 -20.19
N LYS A 47 -9.27 9.68 -19.25
CA LYS A 47 -9.02 11.08 -19.56
C LYS A 47 -7.64 11.26 -20.19
N TYR A 48 -6.58 10.76 -19.58
CA TYR A 48 -5.22 10.88 -20.10
C TYR A 48 -5.02 10.19 -21.47
N VAL A 49 -5.67 9.04 -21.68
CA VAL A 49 -5.64 8.37 -22.98
C VAL A 49 -6.32 9.23 -24.06
N ALA A 50 -7.46 9.86 -23.76
CA ALA A 50 -8.13 10.77 -24.70
C ALA A 50 -7.27 12.01 -25.03
N GLU A 51 -6.66 12.60 -24.00
CA GLU A 51 -5.75 13.73 -24.18
C GLU A 51 -4.51 13.35 -25.00
N PHE A 52 -3.93 12.17 -24.77
CA PHE A 52 -2.81 11.65 -25.54
C PHE A 52 -3.16 11.38 -27.01
N ILE A 53 -4.32 10.77 -27.30
CA ILE A 53 -4.78 10.52 -28.67
C ILE A 53 -4.93 11.87 -29.40
N LYS A 54 -5.54 12.85 -28.75
CA LYS A 54 -5.67 14.20 -29.31
C LYS A 54 -4.31 14.87 -29.51
N TYR A 55 -3.39 14.73 -28.55
CA TYR A 55 -2.05 15.33 -28.59
C TYR A 55 -1.21 14.78 -29.76
N LYS A 56 -1.06 13.44 -29.82
CA LYS A 56 -0.16 12.79 -30.78
C LYS A 56 -0.81 12.57 -32.15
N TYR A 57 -2.06 12.08 -32.17
CA TYR A 57 -2.71 11.61 -33.41
C TYR A 57 -3.71 12.61 -33.98
N LYS A 58 -4.02 13.70 -33.26
CA LYS A 58 -5.03 14.72 -33.67
C LYS A 58 -6.42 14.14 -33.96
N ARG A 59 -6.77 13.09 -33.26
CA ARG A 59 -8.06 12.36 -33.36
C ARG A 59 -8.84 12.45 -32.06
N SER A 60 -10.14 12.17 -32.11
CA SER A 60 -11.02 12.09 -30.94
C SER A 60 -10.99 10.71 -30.28
N ASP A 61 -10.70 9.65 -31.04
CA ASP A 61 -10.61 8.26 -30.61
C ASP A 61 -9.76 7.45 -31.61
N MET A 62 -9.45 6.19 -31.28
CA MET A 62 -8.66 5.28 -32.10
C MET A 62 -9.28 3.88 -32.14
N SER A 63 -9.22 3.22 -33.31
CA SER A 63 -9.62 1.81 -33.41
C SER A 63 -8.65 0.93 -32.60
N MET A 64 -9.19 -0.07 -31.92
CA MET A 64 -8.39 -1.07 -31.19
C MET A 64 -7.41 -1.83 -32.09
N ASN A 65 -7.73 -2.00 -33.39
CA ASN A 65 -6.87 -2.69 -34.36
C ASN A 65 -5.68 -1.83 -34.82
N GLU A 66 -5.70 -0.52 -34.58
CA GLU A 66 -4.59 0.39 -34.89
C GLU A 66 -3.55 0.46 -33.76
N LEU A 67 -3.85 -0.16 -32.61
CA LEU A 67 -2.96 -0.11 -31.44
C LEU A 67 -1.70 -0.95 -31.70
N THR A 68 -0.55 -0.37 -31.37
CA THR A 68 0.78 -1.00 -31.44
C THR A 68 1.48 -0.89 -30.10
N GLU A 69 2.59 -1.62 -29.94
CA GLU A 69 3.45 -1.44 -28.75
C GLU A 69 3.97 0.00 -28.63
N GLU A 70 4.23 0.66 -29.79
CA GLU A 70 4.64 2.05 -29.82
C GLU A 70 3.61 2.97 -29.16
N PHE A 71 2.30 2.68 -29.33
CA PHE A 71 1.24 3.48 -28.70
C PHE A 71 1.38 3.55 -27.18
N ILE A 72 1.58 2.40 -26.48
CA ILE A 72 1.72 2.40 -25.02
C ILE A 72 3.05 3.00 -24.57
N ARG A 73 4.12 2.83 -25.35
CA ARG A 73 5.43 3.46 -25.09
C ARG A 73 5.31 4.96 -25.12
N ASP A 74 4.70 5.51 -26.17
CA ASP A 74 4.52 6.95 -26.34
C ASP A 74 3.51 7.54 -25.35
N TYR A 75 2.49 6.78 -24.98
CA TYR A 75 1.59 7.15 -23.89
C TYR A 75 2.34 7.32 -22.56
N CYS A 76 3.22 6.39 -22.22
CA CYS A 76 4.04 6.51 -21.02
C CYS A 76 5.01 7.69 -21.09
N LEU A 77 5.61 7.96 -22.26
CA LEU A 77 6.45 9.15 -22.47
C LEU A 77 5.64 10.46 -22.38
N TYR A 78 4.42 10.48 -22.91
CA TYR A 78 3.50 11.61 -22.76
C TYR A 78 3.18 11.89 -21.29
N LEU A 79 2.85 10.83 -20.51
CA LEU A 79 2.59 10.98 -19.09
C LEU A 79 3.82 11.51 -18.32
N LYS A 80 5.02 11.13 -18.73
CA LYS A 80 6.27 11.59 -18.11
C LYS A 80 6.61 13.03 -18.48
N ASN A 81 6.63 13.33 -19.78
CA ASN A 81 7.24 14.55 -20.31
C ASN A 81 6.24 15.70 -20.45
N VAL A 82 4.97 15.42 -20.71
CA VAL A 82 3.92 16.42 -20.93
C VAL A 82 3.05 16.61 -19.69
N VAL A 83 2.63 15.50 -19.06
CA VAL A 83 1.81 15.57 -17.84
C VAL A 83 2.67 15.74 -16.58
N GLY A 84 3.95 15.35 -16.61
CA GLY A 84 4.90 15.51 -15.50
C GLY A 84 4.74 14.48 -14.39
N LEU A 85 4.26 13.26 -14.69
CA LEU A 85 4.03 12.23 -13.68
C LEU A 85 5.32 11.49 -13.29
N ALA A 86 5.41 11.12 -12.02
CA ALA A 86 6.44 10.24 -11.51
C ALA A 86 6.29 8.80 -12.06
N GLN A 87 7.39 8.06 -12.18
CA GLN A 87 7.45 6.71 -12.75
C GLN A 87 6.45 5.75 -12.11
N SER A 88 6.30 5.77 -10.78
CA SER A 88 5.32 4.94 -10.06
C SER A 88 3.87 5.26 -10.45
N SER A 89 3.56 6.53 -10.76
CA SER A 89 2.22 6.93 -11.24
C SER A 89 2.00 6.46 -12.68
N ILE A 90 3.02 6.53 -13.53
CA ILE A 90 2.97 6.03 -14.91
C ILE A 90 2.70 4.53 -14.91
N TRP A 91 3.44 3.77 -14.07
CA TRP A 91 3.18 2.34 -13.87
C TRP A 91 1.71 2.08 -13.47
N ILE A 92 1.19 2.78 -12.44
CA ILE A 92 -0.19 2.62 -11.98
C ILE A 92 -1.20 2.96 -13.08
N TYR A 93 -0.93 3.97 -13.92
CA TYR A 93 -1.85 4.42 -14.96
C TYR A 93 -1.73 3.61 -16.27
N SER A 94 -0.65 2.86 -16.45
CA SER A 94 -0.56 1.89 -17.55
C SER A 94 -1.44 0.64 -17.33
N ILE A 95 -1.73 0.27 -16.07
CA ILE A 95 -2.49 -0.94 -15.73
C ILE A 95 -3.92 -0.93 -16.31
N PRO A 96 -4.76 0.11 -16.13
CA PRO A 96 -6.09 0.13 -16.72
C PRO A 96 -6.07 0.07 -18.25
N LEU A 97 -5.14 0.79 -18.90
CA LEU A 97 -4.99 0.75 -20.35
C LEU A 97 -4.65 -0.67 -20.85
N LYS A 98 -3.66 -1.32 -20.22
CA LYS A 98 -3.31 -2.71 -20.54
C LYS A 98 -4.49 -3.66 -20.30
N HIS A 99 -5.23 -3.49 -19.21
CA HIS A 99 -6.41 -4.29 -18.90
C HIS A 99 -7.49 -4.22 -19.97
N ILE A 100 -7.84 -3.00 -20.44
CA ILE A 100 -8.83 -2.81 -21.51
C ILE A 100 -8.44 -3.56 -22.78
N VAL A 101 -7.17 -3.41 -23.21
CA VAL A 101 -6.68 -4.05 -24.44
C VAL A 101 -6.57 -5.56 -24.29
N THR A 102 -6.12 -6.05 -23.13
CA THR A 102 -6.08 -7.48 -22.83
C THR A 102 -7.47 -8.10 -22.84
N THR A 103 -8.46 -7.42 -22.25
CA THR A 103 -9.86 -7.86 -22.25
C THR A 103 -10.45 -7.89 -23.67
N ALA A 104 -10.13 -6.90 -24.50
CA ALA A 104 -10.55 -6.88 -25.91
C ALA A 104 -9.98 -8.08 -26.69
N HIS A 105 -8.71 -8.44 -26.44
CA HIS A 105 -8.09 -9.63 -27.05
C HIS A 105 -8.77 -10.92 -26.59
N TYR A 106 -8.96 -11.14 -25.29
CA TYR A 106 -9.64 -12.35 -24.78
C TYR A 106 -11.07 -12.48 -25.26
N ASN A 107 -11.74 -11.36 -25.53
CA ASN A 107 -13.10 -11.35 -26.09
C ASN A 107 -13.13 -11.46 -27.63
N GLY A 108 -11.99 -11.74 -28.28
CA GLY A 108 -11.88 -11.93 -29.74
C GLY A 108 -12.09 -10.66 -30.57
N LYS A 109 -12.05 -9.46 -29.94
CA LYS A 109 -12.27 -8.19 -30.64
C LYS A 109 -11.03 -7.69 -31.37
N ILE A 110 -9.84 -8.11 -30.96
CA ILE A 110 -8.56 -7.88 -31.64
C ILE A 110 -7.81 -9.21 -31.72
N PRO A 111 -7.08 -9.47 -32.82
CA PRO A 111 -6.44 -10.75 -33.07
C PRO A 111 -5.23 -11.02 -32.16
N ARG A 112 -4.58 -9.96 -31.67
CA ARG A 112 -3.43 -10.03 -30.76
C ARG A 112 -3.47 -8.89 -29.75
N ASN A 113 -2.83 -9.11 -28.59
CA ASN A 113 -2.61 -8.03 -27.62
C ASN A 113 -1.29 -7.30 -27.96
N PRO A 114 -1.35 -6.05 -28.48
CA PRO A 114 -0.14 -5.32 -28.87
C PRO A 114 0.72 -4.87 -27.69
N PHE A 115 0.19 -4.91 -26.45
CA PHE A 115 0.88 -4.47 -25.23
C PHE A 115 1.45 -5.64 -24.41
N ALA A 116 1.36 -6.88 -24.91
CA ALA A 116 1.74 -8.07 -24.14
C ALA A 116 3.19 -8.04 -23.66
N MET A 117 4.11 -7.60 -24.52
CA MET A 117 5.56 -7.58 -24.24
C MET A 117 6.04 -6.28 -23.60
N TYR A 118 5.20 -5.25 -23.55
CA TYR A 118 5.60 -3.97 -22.97
C TYR A 118 5.45 -3.98 -21.45
N HIS A 119 6.55 -3.77 -20.75
CA HIS A 119 6.58 -3.67 -19.29
C HIS A 119 6.88 -2.24 -18.86
N VAL A 120 6.18 -1.81 -17.83
CA VAL A 120 6.44 -0.55 -17.13
C VAL A 120 6.80 -0.92 -15.71
N ASP A 121 8.03 -0.61 -15.31
CA ASP A 121 8.46 -0.88 -13.95
C ASP A 121 8.17 0.30 -13.03
N PRO A 122 7.70 0.05 -11.81
CA PRO A 122 7.58 1.10 -10.80
C PRO A 122 8.97 1.58 -10.38
N ASP A 123 9.03 2.80 -9.90
CA ASP A 123 10.23 3.32 -9.26
C ASP A 123 10.41 2.63 -7.88
N HIS A 124 11.53 1.96 -7.69
CA HIS A 124 11.89 1.30 -6.44
C HIS A 124 12.46 2.31 -5.45
N LYS A 125 11.60 3.16 -4.87
CA LYS A 125 12.00 4.01 -3.76
C LYS A 125 12.05 3.19 -2.47
N GLU A 126 13.15 3.33 -1.75
CA GLU A 126 13.22 2.83 -0.38
C GLU A 126 12.14 3.51 0.46
N ARG A 127 11.48 2.70 1.28
CA ARG A 127 10.41 3.21 2.14
C ARG A 127 11.04 3.69 3.44
N GLU A 128 10.76 4.91 3.79
CA GLU A 128 11.15 5.51 5.05
C GLU A 128 10.51 4.75 6.23
N PHE A 129 11.27 4.61 7.30
CA PHE A 129 10.81 4.12 8.60
C PHE A 129 11.50 4.92 9.72
N LEU A 130 10.91 4.95 10.89
CA LEU A 130 11.50 5.60 12.06
C LEU A 130 12.26 4.58 12.90
N THR A 131 13.43 5.00 13.37
CA THR A 131 14.24 4.24 14.34
C THR A 131 13.61 4.31 15.73
N LEU A 132 14.08 3.49 16.65
CA LEU A 132 13.62 3.53 18.03
C LEU A 132 13.88 4.90 18.69
N ASP A 133 15.04 5.52 18.43
CA ASP A 133 15.38 6.84 18.97
C ASP A 133 14.45 7.93 18.43
N GLU A 134 14.11 7.88 17.13
CA GLU A 134 13.14 8.81 16.52
C GLU A 134 11.73 8.62 17.11
N LEU A 135 11.31 7.38 17.39
CA LEU A 135 10.05 7.10 18.06
C LEU A 135 10.05 7.57 19.52
N THR A 136 11.16 7.41 20.22
CA THR A 136 11.36 7.91 21.59
C THR A 136 11.23 9.43 21.62
N ALA A 137 11.92 10.14 20.72
CA ALA A 137 11.80 11.59 20.60
C ALA A 137 10.38 12.05 20.32
N MET A 138 9.63 11.34 19.46
CA MET A 138 8.21 11.64 19.21
C MET A 138 7.32 11.33 20.42
N THR A 139 7.67 10.37 21.25
CA THR A 139 6.91 10.00 22.44
C THR A 139 7.08 11.04 23.56
N GLU A 140 8.29 11.55 23.74
CA GLU A 140 8.68 12.43 24.84
C GLU A 140 8.38 13.91 24.58
N ILE A 141 8.18 14.31 23.32
CA ILE A 141 7.93 15.71 22.97
C ILE A 141 6.66 16.23 23.66
N ASN A 142 6.79 17.37 24.32
CA ASN A 142 5.64 18.08 24.88
C ASN A 142 4.94 18.89 23.79
N LEU A 143 3.63 18.71 23.64
CA LEU A 143 2.77 19.36 22.65
C LEU A 143 1.62 20.08 23.32
N GLU A 144 1.56 21.39 23.15
CA GLU A 144 0.47 22.22 23.67
C GLU A 144 -0.82 22.09 22.85
N ASP A 145 -0.70 21.89 21.51
CA ASP A 145 -1.86 21.72 20.63
C ASP A 145 -2.46 20.29 20.77
N PRO A 146 -3.71 20.18 21.29
CA PRO A 146 -4.35 18.87 21.47
C PRO A 146 -4.52 18.08 20.18
N ASN A 147 -4.66 18.76 19.02
CA ASN A 147 -4.81 18.08 17.74
C ASN A 147 -3.48 17.48 17.27
N MET A 148 -2.36 18.18 17.54
CA MET A 148 -1.02 17.64 17.27
C MET A 148 -0.70 16.49 18.22
N ALA A 149 -1.05 16.62 19.51
CA ALA A 149 -0.89 15.55 20.49
C ALA A 149 -1.67 14.28 20.08
N PHE A 150 -2.95 14.46 19.70
CA PHE A 150 -3.79 13.35 19.20
C PHE A 150 -3.19 12.69 17.94
N ALA A 151 -2.76 13.49 16.95
CA ALA A 151 -2.18 12.97 15.72
C ALA A 151 -0.87 12.20 15.99
N ARG A 152 -0.02 12.70 16.91
CA ARG A 152 1.19 12.04 17.39
C ARG A 152 0.85 10.71 18.06
N ASP A 153 -0.08 10.69 19.01
CA ASP A 153 -0.46 9.49 19.74
C ASP A 153 -1.07 8.43 18.81
N LEU A 154 -1.91 8.86 17.88
CA LEU A 154 -2.48 7.96 16.88
C LEU A 154 -1.41 7.36 15.96
N PHE A 155 -0.40 8.15 15.59
CA PHE A 155 0.76 7.68 14.81
C PHE A 155 1.59 6.67 15.62
N LEU A 156 1.88 6.96 16.88
CA LEU A 156 2.57 6.04 17.79
C LEU A 156 1.78 4.75 18.00
N PHE A 157 0.45 4.83 18.13
CA PHE A 157 -0.40 3.64 18.15
C PHE A 157 -0.17 2.77 16.91
N GLY A 158 -0.10 3.37 15.73
CA GLY A 158 0.26 2.67 14.49
C GLY A 158 1.68 2.10 14.50
N CYS A 159 2.67 2.80 15.11
CA CYS A 159 4.06 2.34 15.24
C CYS A 159 4.21 1.16 16.19
N TRP A 160 3.32 0.98 17.17
CA TRP A 160 3.39 -0.10 18.14
C TRP A 160 2.40 -1.24 17.88
N THR A 161 1.52 -1.09 16.88
CA THR A 161 0.56 -2.14 16.51
C THR A 161 0.70 -2.61 15.06
N GLY A 162 1.34 -1.84 14.18
CA GLY A 162 1.40 -2.13 12.74
C GLY A 162 0.06 -1.98 12.03
N ILE A 163 -1.00 -1.53 12.71
CA ILE A 163 -2.34 -1.38 12.13
C ILE A 163 -2.37 -0.18 11.19
N SER A 164 -3.05 -0.28 10.05
CA SER A 164 -3.14 0.83 9.12
C SER A 164 -4.13 1.90 9.57
N PHE A 165 -3.97 3.14 9.09
CA PHE A 165 -4.84 4.26 9.43
C PHE A 165 -6.33 3.95 9.35
N ILE A 166 -6.76 3.35 8.23
CA ILE A 166 -8.17 3.08 8.01
C ILE A 166 -8.70 1.96 8.92
N ASP A 167 -7.84 0.98 9.25
CA ASP A 167 -8.21 -0.09 10.16
C ASP A 167 -8.28 0.46 11.60
N ILE A 168 -7.35 1.35 12.02
CA ILE A 168 -7.44 2.06 13.32
C ILE A 168 -8.71 2.90 13.43
N LYS A 169 -9.04 3.63 12.34
CA LYS A 169 -10.26 4.45 12.30
C LYS A 169 -11.53 3.65 12.56
N ASN A 170 -11.54 2.38 12.15
CA ASN A 170 -12.70 1.49 12.27
C ASN A 170 -12.65 0.60 13.52
N LEU A 171 -11.62 0.72 14.38
CA LEU A 171 -11.57 -0.06 15.61
C LEU A 171 -12.65 0.37 16.58
N THR A 172 -13.33 -0.62 17.16
CA THR A 172 -14.34 -0.46 18.23
C THR A 172 -13.89 -1.19 19.49
N GLU A 173 -14.59 -1.01 20.58
CA GLU A 173 -14.34 -1.76 21.83
C GLU A 173 -14.48 -3.27 21.63
N ASP A 174 -15.40 -3.71 20.76
CA ASP A 174 -15.62 -5.12 20.43
C ASP A 174 -14.40 -5.79 19.76
N ASN A 175 -13.47 -4.98 19.23
CA ASN A 175 -12.21 -5.50 18.70
C ASN A 175 -11.17 -5.81 19.77
N ILE A 176 -11.40 -5.40 21.03
CA ILE A 176 -10.49 -5.68 22.14
C ILE A 176 -10.98 -6.92 22.89
N CYS A 177 -10.14 -7.92 23.00
CA CYS A 177 -10.42 -9.12 23.77
C CYS A 177 -9.26 -9.45 24.72
N ILE A 178 -9.55 -10.16 25.78
CA ILE A 178 -8.52 -10.64 26.73
C ILE A 178 -8.17 -12.07 26.38
N VAL A 179 -6.90 -12.30 26.05
CA VAL A 179 -6.36 -13.63 25.77
C VAL A 179 -5.20 -13.89 26.73
N ASN A 180 -5.29 -14.95 27.53
CA ASN A 180 -4.29 -15.29 28.54
C ASN A 180 -3.93 -14.12 29.48
N GLY A 181 -4.95 -13.37 29.90
CA GLY A 181 -4.78 -12.21 30.81
C GLY A 181 -4.22 -10.93 30.18
N ALA A 182 -3.96 -10.92 28.88
CA ALA A 182 -3.45 -9.75 28.16
C ALA A 182 -4.47 -9.23 27.14
N PRO A 183 -4.55 -7.90 26.91
CA PRO A 183 -5.42 -7.33 25.89
C PRO A 183 -4.85 -7.53 24.48
N TRP A 184 -5.74 -7.93 23.56
CA TRP A 184 -5.44 -8.13 22.15
C TRP A 184 -6.44 -7.35 21.30
N ILE A 185 -6.00 -6.86 20.15
CA ILE A 185 -6.90 -6.43 19.07
C ILE A 185 -7.07 -7.59 18.10
N VAL A 186 -8.34 -7.93 17.82
CA VAL A 186 -8.73 -8.91 16.80
C VAL A 186 -9.67 -8.20 15.82
N SER A 187 -9.29 -8.14 14.55
CA SER A 187 -10.06 -7.44 13.53
C SER A 187 -9.73 -7.99 12.13
N LYS A 188 -10.30 -7.36 11.10
CA LYS A 188 -10.06 -7.69 9.69
C LYS A 188 -9.59 -6.45 8.95
N ARG A 189 -8.67 -6.63 8.02
CA ARG A 189 -8.22 -5.57 7.12
C ARG A 189 -9.36 -5.07 6.26
N GLN A 190 -9.68 -3.79 6.30
CA GLN A 190 -10.71 -3.20 5.44
C GLN A 190 -10.41 -3.37 3.94
N LYS A 191 -9.14 -3.29 3.56
CA LYS A 191 -8.73 -3.38 2.15
C LYS A 191 -8.83 -4.79 1.56
N THR A 192 -8.57 -5.83 2.36
CA THR A 192 -8.37 -7.20 1.87
C THR A 192 -9.27 -8.23 2.53
N GLY A 193 -9.98 -7.87 3.61
CA GLY A 193 -10.77 -8.79 4.43
C GLY A 193 -9.95 -9.79 5.26
N VAL A 194 -8.61 -9.75 5.16
CA VAL A 194 -7.73 -10.67 5.88
C VAL A 194 -7.81 -10.40 7.38
N PRO A 195 -8.08 -11.43 8.21
CA PRO A 195 -8.07 -11.28 9.65
C PRO A 195 -6.65 -11.00 10.16
N PHE A 196 -6.54 -10.19 11.20
CA PHE A 196 -5.31 -9.97 11.94
C PHE A 196 -5.59 -9.93 13.44
N GLN A 197 -4.57 -10.23 14.21
CA GLN A 197 -4.60 -10.12 15.66
C GLN A 197 -3.25 -9.64 16.16
N ILE A 198 -3.27 -8.79 17.19
CA ILE A 198 -2.06 -8.26 17.81
C ILE A 198 -2.25 -8.08 19.31
N LYS A 199 -1.26 -8.53 20.07
CA LYS A 199 -1.19 -8.25 21.50
C LYS A 199 -0.86 -6.78 21.71
N LEU A 200 -1.61 -6.10 22.57
CA LEU A 200 -1.33 -4.73 22.92
C LEU A 200 -0.18 -4.66 23.94
N MET A 201 0.78 -3.81 23.63
CA MET A 201 1.86 -3.40 24.53
C MET A 201 1.39 -2.18 25.35
N ASP A 202 2.19 -1.74 26.33
CA ASP A 202 1.82 -0.69 27.27
C ASP A 202 1.49 0.65 26.58
N ILE A 203 2.25 1.08 25.58
CA ILE A 203 2.02 2.36 24.88
C ILE A 203 0.66 2.39 24.18
N PRO A 204 0.27 1.43 23.35
CA PRO A 204 -1.09 1.35 22.80
C PRO A 204 -2.19 1.34 23.85
N ILE A 205 -2.00 0.64 24.98
CA ILE A 205 -2.98 0.62 26.08
C ILE A 205 -3.15 2.02 26.68
N GLN A 206 -2.05 2.69 27.00
CA GLN A 206 -2.06 4.05 27.55
C GLN A 206 -2.74 5.04 26.58
N ILE A 207 -2.52 4.90 25.27
CA ILE A 207 -3.17 5.74 24.27
C ILE A 207 -4.68 5.47 24.24
N ILE A 208 -5.12 4.21 24.26
CA ILE A 208 -6.54 3.87 24.30
C ILE A 208 -7.23 4.48 25.54
N GLU A 209 -6.62 4.34 26.72
CA GLU A 209 -7.17 4.88 27.96
C GLU A 209 -7.19 6.43 27.98
N ARG A 210 -6.14 7.08 27.46
CA ARG A 210 -6.07 8.55 27.35
C ARG A 210 -7.24 9.14 26.59
N TYR A 211 -7.69 8.49 25.52
CA TYR A 211 -8.75 8.99 24.65
C TYR A 211 -10.13 8.39 24.94
N LYS A 212 -10.27 7.57 25.96
CA LYS A 212 -11.53 6.89 26.33
C LYS A 212 -12.67 7.86 26.61
N SER A 213 -12.41 8.94 27.35
CA SER A 213 -13.40 9.96 27.69
C SER A 213 -13.82 10.85 26.50
N PHE A 214 -13.07 10.84 25.40
CA PHE A 214 -13.35 11.65 24.21
C PHE A 214 -14.15 10.88 23.15
N ARG A 215 -14.51 9.62 23.40
CA ARG A 215 -15.30 8.80 22.47
C ARG A 215 -16.71 9.35 22.36
N LYS A 216 -17.20 9.42 21.12
CA LYS A 216 -18.56 9.90 20.80
C LYS A 216 -19.48 8.76 20.34
N ASP A 217 -18.91 7.62 20.00
CA ASP A 217 -19.57 6.44 19.46
C ASP A 217 -18.80 5.16 19.88
N CYS A 218 -19.08 4.03 19.25
CA CYS A 218 -18.42 2.76 19.54
C CYS A 218 -16.94 2.69 19.12
N HIS A 219 -16.43 3.67 18.37
CA HIS A 219 -15.04 3.66 17.91
C HIS A 219 -14.07 4.00 19.04
N LEU A 220 -12.88 3.35 19.01
CA LEU A 220 -11.82 3.62 19.99
C LEU A 220 -11.29 5.05 19.91
N PHE A 221 -11.25 5.60 18.69
CA PHE A 221 -10.74 6.94 18.41
C PHE A 221 -11.70 7.70 17.48
N HIS A 222 -12.02 8.94 17.83
CA HIS A 222 -12.75 9.83 16.93
C HIS A 222 -11.78 10.50 15.94
N ILE A 223 -11.54 9.85 14.80
CA ILE A 223 -10.53 10.27 13.83
C ILE A 223 -11.17 11.09 12.72
N GLY A 224 -10.68 12.31 12.54
CA GLY A 224 -11.07 13.21 11.47
C GLY A 224 -10.48 12.84 10.09
N ASP A 225 -10.15 13.88 9.31
CA ASP A 225 -9.58 13.72 7.99
C ASP A 225 -8.12 13.24 8.01
N HIS A 226 -7.82 12.27 7.12
CA HIS A 226 -6.47 11.70 6.99
C HIS A 226 -5.40 12.73 6.58
N GLY A 227 -5.76 13.70 5.74
CA GLY A 227 -4.85 14.76 5.30
C GLY A 227 -4.42 15.65 6.47
N THR A 228 -5.37 16.02 7.33
CA THR A 228 -5.12 16.82 8.54
C THR A 228 -4.22 16.08 9.52
N ILE A 229 -4.49 14.80 9.80
CA ILE A 229 -3.63 13.97 10.65
C ILE A 229 -2.21 13.91 10.09
N ASN A 230 -2.03 13.66 8.80
CA ASN A 230 -0.69 13.65 8.19
C ASN A 230 0.03 15.01 8.29
N LYS A 231 -0.70 16.13 8.18
CA LYS A 231 -0.12 17.47 8.34
C LYS A 231 0.44 17.67 9.76
N HIS A 232 -0.31 17.25 10.78
CA HIS A 232 0.14 17.33 12.18
C HIS A 232 1.33 16.39 12.44
N ILE A 233 1.29 15.14 11.97
CA ILE A 233 2.41 14.19 12.12
C ILE A 233 3.70 14.76 11.52
N LYS A 234 3.65 15.36 10.32
CA LYS A 234 4.82 15.99 9.69
C LYS A 234 5.38 17.14 10.54
N ARG A 235 4.52 17.95 11.16
CA ARG A 235 4.95 19.03 12.05
C ARG A 235 5.63 18.49 13.30
N VAL A 236 5.03 17.48 13.94
CA VAL A 236 5.63 16.84 15.11
C VAL A 236 6.98 16.22 14.77
N ALA A 237 7.09 15.49 13.67
CA ALA A 237 8.36 14.92 13.21
C ALA A 237 9.44 16.00 13.00
N ALA A 238 9.07 17.13 12.39
CA ALA A 238 9.99 18.26 12.20
C ALA A 238 10.43 18.87 13.53
N MET A 239 9.52 19.01 14.52
CA MET A 239 9.85 19.48 15.87
C MET A 239 10.80 18.53 16.61
N CYS A 240 10.74 17.21 16.31
CA CYS A 240 11.68 16.21 16.83
C CYS A 240 12.99 16.13 16.02
N GLY A 241 13.22 17.02 15.05
CA GLY A 241 14.43 17.01 14.21
C GLY A 241 14.49 15.88 13.18
N ILE A 242 13.39 15.17 12.96
CA ILE A 242 13.29 14.06 12.01
C ILE A 242 13.24 14.61 10.59
N LYS A 243 14.27 14.34 9.78
CA LYS A 243 14.41 14.83 8.40
C LYS A 243 13.66 13.96 7.38
N LYS A 244 13.20 12.77 7.78
CA LYS A 244 12.48 11.82 6.94
C LYS A 244 11.08 12.34 6.57
N GLN A 245 10.57 11.92 5.41
CA GLN A 245 9.20 12.25 4.99
C GLN A 245 8.18 11.38 5.73
N VAL A 246 7.73 11.84 6.89
CA VAL A 246 6.79 11.09 7.72
C VAL A 246 5.36 11.28 7.23
N SER A 247 4.68 10.16 7.01
CA SER A 247 3.22 10.08 6.82
C SER A 247 2.68 8.97 7.71
N PHE A 248 1.35 8.90 7.91
CA PHE A 248 0.79 7.84 8.76
C PHE A 248 1.21 6.43 8.33
N HIS A 249 1.41 6.20 7.04
CA HIS A 249 1.82 4.90 6.54
C HIS A 249 3.23 4.48 6.99
N VAL A 250 4.09 5.45 7.31
CA VAL A 250 5.43 5.22 7.89
C VAL A 250 5.32 4.51 9.23
N SER A 251 4.25 4.73 10.03
CA SER A 251 4.06 4.04 11.31
C SER A 251 4.09 2.52 11.16
N ARG A 252 3.35 2.02 10.17
CA ARG A 252 3.29 0.60 9.87
C ARG A 252 4.61 0.04 9.32
N HIS A 253 5.35 0.86 8.54
CA HIS A 253 6.69 0.49 8.06
C HIS A 253 7.68 0.39 9.23
N SER A 254 7.66 1.38 10.13
CA SER A 254 8.50 1.39 11.33
C SER A 254 8.24 0.16 12.20
N TRP A 255 6.96 -0.15 12.45
CA TRP A 255 6.60 -1.36 13.20
C TRP A 255 7.16 -2.63 12.53
N ALA A 256 6.99 -2.76 11.20
CA ALA A 256 7.43 -3.95 10.49
C ALA A 256 8.96 -4.12 10.51
N VAL A 257 9.70 -3.02 10.30
CA VAL A 257 11.17 -3.03 10.34
C VAL A 257 11.66 -3.36 11.76
N LEU A 258 11.16 -2.67 12.78
CA LEU A 258 11.54 -2.90 14.17
C LEU A 258 11.20 -4.34 14.62
N ALA A 259 10.01 -4.84 14.29
CA ALA A 259 9.63 -6.21 14.64
C ALA A 259 10.60 -7.24 14.03
N LEU A 260 11.02 -7.07 12.78
CA LEU A 260 12.00 -7.93 12.13
C LEU A 260 13.40 -7.76 12.72
N GLU A 261 13.80 -6.53 13.01
CA GLU A 261 15.11 -6.18 13.60
C GLU A 261 15.25 -6.81 14.99
N TYR A 262 14.19 -6.76 15.80
CA TYR A 262 14.15 -7.37 17.15
C TYR A 262 13.78 -8.86 17.13
N GLY A 263 13.92 -9.55 16.00
CA GLY A 263 13.88 -11.01 15.91
C GLY A 263 12.50 -11.63 15.72
N MET A 264 11.44 -10.86 15.49
CA MET A 264 10.13 -11.44 15.16
C MET A 264 10.19 -12.15 13.80
N PRO A 265 9.76 -13.42 13.69
CA PRO A 265 9.72 -14.13 12.41
C PRO A 265 8.88 -13.41 11.38
N ILE A 266 9.33 -13.41 10.12
CA ILE A 266 8.66 -12.69 9.02
C ILE A 266 7.22 -13.18 8.79
N GLU A 267 6.94 -14.45 9.05
CA GLU A 267 5.61 -15.06 8.97
C GLU A 267 4.67 -14.44 10.01
N SER A 268 5.17 -14.24 11.24
CA SER A 268 4.42 -13.58 12.31
C SER A 268 4.15 -12.12 11.97
N VAL A 269 5.16 -11.40 11.49
CA VAL A 269 5.01 -10.02 11.02
C VAL A 269 3.99 -9.94 9.88
N SER A 270 4.07 -10.83 8.90
CA SER A 270 3.14 -10.90 7.77
C SER A 270 1.69 -11.13 8.23
N LYS A 271 1.48 -12.03 9.18
CA LYS A 271 0.17 -12.35 9.75
C LYS A 271 -0.41 -11.19 10.54
N ILE A 272 0.38 -10.54 11.40
CA ILE A 272 -0.05 -9.36 12.17
C ILE A 272 -0.39 -8.19 11.23
N LEU A 273 0.42 -7.99 10.19
CA LEU A 273 0.11 -7.01 9.17
C LEU A 273 -1.11 -7.37 8.29
N GLY A 274 -1.61 -8.60 8.33
CA GLY A 274 -2.70 -9.08 7.48
C GLY A 274 -2.35 -9.01 5.99
N HIS A 275 -1.13 -9.42 5.64
CA HIS A 275 -0.72 -9.56 4.25
C HIS A 275 -1.22 -10.90 3.69
N THR A 276 -1.76 -10.90 2.47
CA THR A 276 -2.17 -12.12 1.76
C THR A 276 -0.99 -12.87 1.17
N ASN A 277 0.14 -12.17 0.94
CA ASN A 277 1.36 -12.73 0.39
C ASN A 277 2.56 -12.22 1.20
N ILE A 278 3.41 -13.14 1.64
CA ILE A 278 4.61 -12.85 2.43
C ILE A 278 5.61 -11.96 1.67
N THR A 279 5.63 -12.00 0.33
CA THR A 279 6.47 -11.12 -0.49
C THR A 279 6.21 -9.63 -0.22
N THR A 280 4.98 -9.28 0.22
CA THR A 280 4.65 -7.93 0.65
C THR A 280 5.38 -7.54 1.95
N THR A 281 5.76 -8.51 2.77
CA THR A 281 6.52 -8.29 4.02
C THR A 281 8.02 -8.31 3.76
N GLN A 282 8.49 -9.03 2.76
CA GLN A 282 9.92 -9.12 2.39
C GLN A 282 10.54 -7.76 2.05
N ILE A 283 9.73 -6.77 1.63
CA ILE A 283 10.21 -5.40 1.40
C ILE A 283 10.80 -4.74 2.66
N TYR A 284 10.43 -5.23 3.86
CA TYR A 284 10.94 -4.78 5.15
C TYR A 284 12.13 -5.61 5.64
N ALA A 285 12.32 -6.79 5.08
CA ALA A 285 13.36 -7.74 5.49
C ALA A 285 14.72 -7.38 4.86
N LYS A 286 15.17 -6.14 5.03
CA LYS A 286 16.57 -5.81 4.77
C LYS A 286 17.38 -6.41 5.92
N VAL A 287 18.16 -7.44 5.61
CA VAL A 287 19.09 -8.02 6.57
C VAL A 287 20.19 -6.99 6.81
N THR A 288 20.13 -6.31 7.94
CA THR A 288 21.20 -5.43 8.40
C THR A 288 22.31 -6.28 8.98
N SER A 289 23.56 -5.78 8.98
CA SER A 289 24.69 -6.46 9.63
C SER A 289 24.39 -6.73 11.11
N ASN A 290 23.71 -5.81 11.79
CA ASN A 290 23.30 -5.97 13.19
C ASN A 290 22.32 -7.13 13.38
N LYS A 291 21.35 -7.28 12.46
CA LYS A 291 20.42 -8.42 12.52
C LYS A 291 21.13 -9.74 12.28
N LEU A 292 22.04 -9.78 11.30
CA LEU A 292 22.81 -10.98 11.01
C LEU A 292 23.69 -11.39 12.21
N ASP A 293 24.35 -10.45 12.85
CA ASP A 293 25.15 -10.66 14.05
C ASP A 293 24.29 -11.20 15.20
N HIS A 294 23.14 -10.56 15.43
CA HIS A 294 22.19 -11.01 16.45
C HIS A 294 21.70 -12.45 16.17
N ASP A 295 21.27 -12.75 14.94
CA ASP A 295 20.76 -14.07 14.56
C ASP A 295 21.85 -15.16 14.71
N ILE A 296 23.10 -14.84 14.34
CA ILE A 296 24.26 -15.74 14.55
C ILE A 296 24.53 -15.94 16.03
N SER A 297 24.52 -14.89 16.84
CA SER A 297 24.74 -14.99 18.28
C SER A 297 23.68 -15.83 18.97
N VAL A 298 22.41 -15.68 18.58
CA VAL A 298 21.30 -16.53 19.06
C VAL A 298 21.50 -17.98 18.65
N PHE A 299 21.90 -18.21 17.38
CA PHE A 299 22.20 -19.55 16.88
C PHE A 299 23.35 -20.19 17.68
N GLU A 300 24.48 -19.47 17.82
CA GLU A 300 25.62 -19.96 18.64
C GLU A 300 25.22 -20.32 20.05
N SER A 301 24.44 -19.47 20.73
CA SER A 301 24.00 -19.74 22.11
C SER A 301 23.19 -21.03 22.23
N ARG A 302 22.39 -21.36 21.22
CA ARG A 302 21.53 -22.54 21.18
C ARG A 302 22.30 -23.83 20.88
N ILE A 303 23.38 -23.75 20.09
CA ILE A 303 24.17 -24.93 19.68
C ILE A 303 25.42 -25.14 20.54
N LYS A 304 25.82 -24.17 21.39
CA LYS A 304 27.05 -24.18 22.15
C LYS A 304 27.27 -25.46 22.97
N GLY A 305 26.21 -26.12 23.45
CA GLY A 305 26.25 -27.40 24.15
C GLY A 305 26.28 -28.64 23.25
N HIS A 306 26.16 -28.49 21.94
CA HIS A 306 26.07 -29.57 20.95
C HIS A 306 27.22 -29.56 19.93
N LEU A 307 28.11 -28.56 20.00
CA LEU A 307 29.24 -28.46 19.07
C LEU A 307 30.30 -29.51 19.44
N PRO A 308 30.76 -30.34 18.48
CA PRO A 308 31.90 -31.20 18.68
C PRO A 308 33.16 -30.40 18.92
N VAL A 309 33.97 -30.78 19.90
CA VAL A 309 35.30 -30.21 20.06
C VAL A 309 36.18 -30.72 18.92
N ILE A 310 36.81 -29.83 18.19
CA ILE A 310 37.81 -30.22 17.18
C ILE A 310 39.00 -30.79 17.92
N GLY A 311 39.10 -32.12 17.92
CA GLY A 311 40.22 -32.84 18.55
C GLY A 311 41.52 -32.56 17.78
N GLY A 312 42.54 -32.07 18.48
CA GLY A 312 43.92 -32.05 18.03
C GLY A 312 44.36 -30.80 17.27
N MET A 313 44.56 -29.69 17.96
CA MET A 313 45.72 -28.84 17.73
C MET A 313 46.55 -28.88 19.01
N VAL A 314 47.61 -29.67 18.98
CA VAL A 314 48.76 -29.60 19.90
C VAL A 314 49.72 -28.55 19.30
#